data_23ccfba7cff6b4aa5b38400b3f2637c4
#
_entry.id   23ccfba7cff6b4aa5b38400b3f2637c4
#
_cell.length_a   1.000
_cell.length_b   1.000
_cell.length_c   1.000
_cell.angle_alpha   90.00
_cell.angle_beta   90.00
_cell.angle_gamma   90.00
#
_symmetry.space_group_name_H-M   'P 1'
#
loop_
_entity.id
_entity.type
_entity.pdbx_description
1 polymer ?
#
loop_
_entity_poly.entity_id
_entity_poly.type
_entity_poly.pdbx_seq_one_letter_code
_entity_poly.pdbx_strand_id
1 'polypeptide(L)'
;MNKSFKKILSIVLSVMMISSLMTVSLSVSAVEDGKVRVIVRNDTYSVENGAPWDGVLVDEWVSINNDTTMMSAVVDALNNHGYTQEGAESNYFSSINGLAAFDGGTMSGWMGTLNDWFTNYGFADITVASGNLESGDEIAIMYTSNGYGEDIGGTWANNDTTVKSVEITGAELTGEFDPSVTDYTLTIDTPSADVNVVPTATNKNFQTRKYKNEYLPSDDSAFYKRSQTVNVSDGDKIIIGCGDIAWPSMNTSEGGTVYTFTVKYAPSAADTVSNKIDEVAK
;
A
#
# COMPACT_ATOMS: atom_id res chain seq x y z
N MET A 1 9.53 -45.85 24.67
CA MET A 1 10.01 -44.48 24.49
C MET A 1 9.98 -43.80 25.85
N ASN A 2 11.13 -43.39 26.38
CA ASN A 2 11.32 -42.92 27.75
C ASN A 2 10.62 -41.59 28.00
N LYS A 3 10.01 -41.37 29.18
CA LYS A 3 9.27 -40.13 29.53
C LYS A 3 10.10 -38.82 29.33
N SER A 4 11.43 -38.93 29.54
CA SER A 4 12.36 -37.82 29.29
C SER A 4 12.48 -37.48 27.79
N PHE A 5 12.48 -38.48 26.90
CA PHE A 5 12.56 -38.29 25.46
C PHE A 5 11.31 -37.60 24.89
N LYS A 6 10.12 -37.93 25.44
CA LYS A 6 8.87 -37.23 25.05
C LYS A 6 8.85 -35.77 25.48
N LYS A 7 9.42 -35.41 26.64
CA LYS A 7 9.53 -34.02 27.10
C LYS A 7 10.52 -33.21 26.24
N ILE A 8 11.67 -33.82 25.90
CA ILE A 8 12.67 -33.18 25.05
C ILE A 8 12.11 -32.97 23.62
N LEU A 9 11.42 -33.98 23.07
CA LEU A 9 10.79 -33.90 21.76
C LEU A 9 9.68 -32.82 21.72
N SER A 10 8.89 -32.69 22.80
CA SER A 10 7.85 -31.64 22.92
C SER A 10 8.45 -30.23 22.99
N ILE A 11 9.57 -30.07 23.71
CA ILE A 11 10.27 -28.77 23.80
C ILE A 11 10.90 -28.43 22.46
N VAL A 12 11.53 -29.37 21.76
CA VAL A 12 12.11 -29.16 20.44
C VAL A 12 11.03 -28.81 19.39
N LEU A 13 9.87 -29.51 19.45
CA LEU A 13 8.74 -29.16 18.56
C LEU A 13 8.15 -27.78 18.85
N SER A 14 8.07 -27.40 20.14
CA SER A 14 7.60 -26.06 20.54
C SER A 14 8.58 -24.95 20.10
N VAL A 15 9.89 -25.21 20.21
CA VAL A 15 10.92 -24.25 19.74
C VAL A 15 10.94 -24.19 18.21
N MET A 16 10.70 -25.28 17.48
CA MET A 16 10.57 -25.25 16.02
C MET A 16 9.28 -24.58 15.56
N MET A 17 8.17 -24.64 16.29
CA MET A 17 6.96 -23.87 15.98
C MET A 17 7.13 -22.38 16.26
N ILE A 18 7.91 -22.00 17.27
CA ILE A 18 8.19 -20.58 17.57
C ILE A 18 9.18 -20.01 16.56
N SER A 19 10.10 -20.81 16.00
CA SER A 19 11.02 -20.35 14.97
C SER A 19 10.42 -20.30 13.55
N SER A 20 9.23 -20.88 13.33
CA SER A 20 8.50 -20.78 12.06
C SER A 20 7.51 -19.60 12.02
N LEU A 21 7.32 -18.88 13.11
CA LEU A 21 6.84 -17.50 13.12
C LEU A 21 8.01 -16.58 12.76
N MET A 22 8.65 -16.82 11.62
CA MET A 22 9.30 -15.76 10.90
C MET A 22 8.16 -14.81 10.50
N THR A 23 7.95 -13.78 11.31
CA THR A 23 7.41 -12.54 10.82
C THR A 23 8.18 -12.23 9.55
N VAL A 24 7.54 -12.39 8.39
CA VAL A 24 7.92 -11.62 7.22
C VAL A 24 7.66 -10.20 7.68
N SER A 25 8.65 -9.58 8.30
CA SER A 25 8.71 -8.14 8.39
C SER A 25 8.83 -7.70 6.93
N LEU A 26 7.68 -7.47 6.30
CA LEU A 26 7.63 -6.55 5.20
C LEU A 26 8.31 -5.30 5.74
N SER A 27 9.53 -5.07 5.31
CA SER A 27 10.23 -3.83 5.60
C SER A 27 9.37 -2.75 4.97
N VAL A 28 8.51 -2.13 5.76
CA VAL A 28 7.92 -0.84 5.40
C VAL A 28 9.14 0.05 5.17
N SER A 29 9.44 0.30 3.91
CA SER A 29 10.52 1.22 3.56
C SER A 29 10.15 2.55 4.21
N ALA A 30 11.00 3.05 5.11
CA ALA A 30 10.73 4.32 5.79
C ALA A 30 10.46 5.39 4.71
N VAL A 31 9.37 6.15 4.89
CA VAL A 31 9.05 7.26 4.00
C VAL A 31 10.20 8.25 4.06
N GLU A 32 10.76 8.59 2.89
CA GLU A 32 11.80 9.61 2.76
C GLU A 32 11.16 10.94 2.37
N ASP A 33 11.37 11.96 3.21
CA ASP A 33 10.81 13.30 2.99
C ASP A 33 11.33 13.93 1.70
N GLY A 34 10.41 14.53 0.92
CA GLY A 34 10.72 15.10 -0.40
C GLY A 34 10.99 14.05 -1.49
N LYS A 35 10.54 12.81 -1.31
CA LYS A 35 10.74 11.72 -2.28
C LYS A 35 9.47 10.90 -2.49
N VAL A 36 9.41 10.25 -3.66
CA VAL A 36 8.43 9.20 -3.98
C VAL A 36 9.16 7.88 -4.19
N ARG A 37 8.53 6.76 -3.83
CA ARG A 37 9.07 5.44 -4.14
C ARG A 37 8.67 5.04 -5.55
N VAL A 38 9.62 4.60 -6.35
CA VAL A 38 9.38 4.10 -7.71
C VAL A 38 9.75 2.64 -7.76
N ILE A 39 8.80 1.81 -8.19
CA ILE A 39 8.98 0.36 -8.42
C ILE A 39 8.69 0.10 -9.89
N VAL A 40 9.62 -0.57 -10.58
CA VAL A 40 9.41 -1.09 -11.95
C VAL A 40 9.61 -2.59 -11.93
N ARG A 41 8.61 -3.35 -12.37
CA ARG A 41 8.64 -4.81 -12.26
C ARG A 41 7.90 -5.52 -13.38
N ASN A 42 8.33 -6.77 -13.64
CA ASN A 42 7.70 -7.72 -14.53
C ASN A 42 7.59 -9.08 -13.83
N ASP A 43 6.43 -9.43 -13.31
CA ASP A 43 6.18 -10.70 -12.62
C ASP A 43 5.32 -11.66 -13.45
N THR A 44 4.88 -11.23 -14.62
CA THR A 44 3.86 -11.94 -15.42
C THR A 44 4.41 -12.57 -16.68
N TYR A 45 5.58 -12.11 -17.18
CA TYR A 45 6.23 -12.63 -18.37
C TYR A 45 7.68 -12.95 -18.03
N SER A 46 7.99 -14.24 -17.85
CA SER A 46 9.29 -14.69 -17.38
C SER A 46 10.34 -14.74 -18.50
N VAL A 47 11.62 -14.67 -18.12
CA VAL A 47 12.75 -14.90 -19.04
C VAL A 47 12.67 -16.26 -19.73
N GLU A 48 12.17 -17.29 -19.03
CA GLU A 48 11.96 -18.63 -19.62
C GLU A 48 10.94 -18.61 -20.78
N ASN A 49 10.00 -17.66 -20.74
CA ASN A 49 8.98 -17.47 -21.78
C ASN A 49 9.40 -16.47 -22.87
N GLY A 50 10.61 -15.88 -22.76
CA GLY A 50 11.18 -15.00 -23.79
C GLY A 50 11.31 -13.53 -23.39
N ALA A 51 10.96 -13.15 -22.17
CA ALA A 51 11.20 -11.79 -21.68
C ALA A 51 12.71 -11.49 -21.59
N PRO A 52 13.15 -10.25 -21.87
CA PRO A 52 14.55 -9.87 -21.69
C PRO A 52 14.99 -9.83 -20.22
N TRP A 53 14.04 -9.68 -19.29
CA TRP A 53 14.21 -9.71 -17.85
C TRP A 53 12.86 -9.98 -17.15
N ASP A 54 12.90 -10.43 -15.88
CA ASP A 54 11.74 -10.60 -15.02
C ASP A 54 12.06 -10.17 -13.58
N GLY A 55 11.03 -10.12 -12.73
CA GLY A 55 11.12 -9.64 -11.36
C GLY A 55 11.18 -8.11 -11.25
N VAL A 56 11.87 -7.62 -10.21
CA VAL A 56 12.00 -6.18 -9.91
C VAL A 56 13.22 -5.63 -10.65
N LEU A 57 13.00 -4.64 -11.51
CA LEU A 57 14.05 -3.91 -12.21
C LEU A 57 14.55 -2.70 -11.41
N VAL A 58 13.61 -1.94 -10.81
CA VAL A 58 13.88 -0.76 -9.99
C VAL A 58 13.01 -0.83 -8.73
N ASP A 59 13.57 -0.43 -7.60
CA ASP A 59 12.86 -0.16 -6.34
C ASP A 59 13.70 0.86 -5.56
N GLU A 60 13.38 2.15 -5.72
CA GLU A 60 14.14 3.23 -5.11
C GLU A 60 13.28 4.45 -4.76
N TRP A 61 13.84 5.33 -3.92
CA TRP A 61 13.28 6.63 -3.58
C TRP A 61 13.86 7.72 -4.47
N VAL A 62 12.99 8.36 -5.27
CA VAL A 62 13.33 9.45 -6.20
C VAL A 62 12.95 10.79 -5.59
N SER A 63 13.87 11.75 -5.61
CA SER A 63 13.60 13.12 -5.15
C SER A 63 12.62 13.83 -6.05
N ILE A 64 11.67 14.54 -5.46
CA ILE A 64 10.65 15.30 -6.19
C ILE A 64 10.78 16.80 -5.94
N ASN A 65 10.31 17.57 -6.88
CA ASN A 65 10.17 19.02 -6.83
C ASN A 65 8.84 19.42 -7.48
N ASN A 66 8.56 20.73 -7.52
CA ASN A 66 7.29 21.23 -8.05
C ASN A 66 7.00 20.86 -9.52
N ASP A 67 8.03 20.60 -10.32
CA ASP A 67 7.90 20.24 -11.74
C ASP A 67 7.80 18.72 -11.96
N THR A 68 7.95 17.93 -10.90
CA THR A 68 7.93 16.46 -10.99
C THR A 68 6.53 15.95 -11.31
N THR A 69 6.47 15.06 -12.28
CA THR A 69 5.28 14.26 -12.62
C THR A 69 5.51 12.79 -12.27
N MET A 70 4.45 12.00 -12.16
CA MET A 70 4.59 10.54 -12.02
C MET A 70 5.44 9.95 -13.15
N MET A 71 5.26 10.42 -14.40
CA MET A 71 6.06 10.00 -15.54
C MET A 71 7.54 10.35 -15.36
N SER A 72 7.86 11.61 -15.03
CA SER A 72 9.26 12.02 -14.89
C SER A 72 9.97 11.30 -13.75
N ALA A 73 9.29 11.02 -12.62
CA ALA A 73 9.87 10.27 -11.52
C ALA A 73 10.27 8.84 -11.95
N VAL A 74 9.46 8.18 -12.77
CA VAL A 74 9.80 6.85 -13.32
C VAL A 74 10.97 6.93 -14.29
N VAL A 75 10.98 7.93 -15.17
CA VAL A 75 12.09 8.15 -16.12
C VAL A 75 13.40 8.41 -15.37
N ASP A 76 13.37 9.23 -14.32
CA ASP A 76 14.55 9.51 -13.50
C ASP A 76 15.05 8.25 -12.80
N ALA A 77 14.16 7.42 -12.23
CA ALA A 77 14.52 6.15 -11.62
C ALA A 77 15.20 5.19 -12.64
N LEU A 78 14.66 5.07 -13.83
CA LEU A 78 15.26 4.25 -14.88
C LEU A 78 16.64 4.79 -15.29
N ASN A 79 16.77 6.10 -15.48
CA ASN A 79 18.02 6.75 -15.85
C ASN A 79 19.11 6.58 -14.78
N ASN A 80 18.77 6.63 -13.49
CA ASN A 80 19.70 6.41 -12.37
C ASN A 80 20.40 5.06 -12.45
N HIS A 81 19.74 4.07 -13.02
CA HIS A 81 20.27 2.71 -13.23
C HIS A 81 20.79 2.45 -14.65
N GLY A 82 20.71 3.44 -15.56
CA GLY A 82 21.11 3.28 -16.96
C GLY A 82 20.16 2.42 -17.78
N TYR A 83 18.93 2.23 -17.35
CA TYR A 83 17.90 1.51 -18.08
C TYR A 83 17.24 2.40 -19.14
N THR A 84 16.90 1.81 -20.26
CA THR A 84 16.23 2.51 -21.37
C THR A 84 14.73 2.46 -21.23
N GLN A 85 14.05 3.45 -21.80
CA GLN A 85 12.61 3.45 -21.97
C GLN A 85 12.23 4.08 -23.31
N GLU A 86 11.04 3.77 -23.81
CA GLU A 86 10.42 4.38 -24.97
C GLU A 86 8.96 4.73 -24.67
N GLY A 87 8.48 5.84 -25.22
CA GLY A 87 7.08 6.23 -25.19
C GLY A 87 6.70 7.16 -24.04
N ALA A 88 7.58 7.49 -23.09
CA ALA A 88 7.28 8.42 -21.99
C ALA A 88 6.80 9.79 -22.50
N GLU A 89 7.34 10.27 -23.62
CA GLU A 89 6.94 11.53 -24.28
C GLU A 89 5.50 11.50 -24.82
N SER A 90 4.94 10.31 -25.02
CA SER A 90 3.55 10.08 -25.43
C SER A 90 2.63 9.71 -24.26
N ASN A 91 3.12 9.93 -23.04
CA ASN A 91 2.41 9.62 -21.79
C ASN A 91 2.06 8.13 -21.61
N TYR A 92 2.89 7.23 -22.17
CA TYR A 92 2.77 5.78 -22.09
C TYR A 92 4.13 5.11 -22.31
N PHE A 93 4.51 4.12 -21.49
CA PHE A 93 5.70 3.31 -21.73
C PHE A 93 5.41 2.24 -22.78
N SER A 94 5.96 2.38 -23.97
CA SER A 94 5.91 1.35 -25.02
C SER A 94 6.98 0.27 -24.84
N SER A 95 8.10 0.60 -24.18
CA SER A 95 9.16 -0.35 -23.84
C SER A 95 9.92 0.12 -22.61
N ILE A 96 10.31 -0.80 -21.73
CA ILE A 96 11.23 -0.55 -20.62
C ILE A 96 12.34 -1.61 -20.63
N ASN A 97 13.60 -1.16 -20.76
CA ASN A 97 14.79 -1.98 -20.77
C ASN A 97 14.68 -3.20 -21.72
N GLY A 98 14.17 -2.95 -22.92
CA GLY A 98 14.02 -3.94 -23.99
C GLY A 98 12.77 -4.82 -23.89
N LEU A 99 11.95 -4.71 -22.85
CA LEU A 99 10.65 -5.38 -22.77
C LEU A 99 9.58 -4.44 -23.33
N ALA A 100 9.09 -4.74 -24.52
CA ALA A 100 8.10 -3.93 -25.20
C ALA A 100 6.65 -4.36 -24.85
N ALA A 101 5.72 -3.43 -25.00
CA ALA A 101 4.30 -3.76 -25.05
C ALA A 101 4.06 -4.81 -26.16
N PHE A 102 3.19 -5.75 -25.90
CA PHE A 102 2.85 -6.90 -26.76
C PHE A 102 3.86 -8.04 -26.84
N ASP A 103 5.06 -7.94 -26.24
CA ASP A 103 6.02 -9.05 -26.20
C ASP A 103 5.46 -10.29 -25.47
N GLY A 104 4.71 -10.09 -24.40
CA GLY A 104 4.02 -11.17 -23.66
C GLY A 104 2.68 -11.62 -24.26
N GLY A 105 2.29 -11.06 -25.43
CA GLY A 105 1.03 -11.37 -26.10
C GLY A 105 0.24 -10.12 -26.50
N THR A 106 -0.85 -10.32 -27.27
CA THR A 106 -1.64 -9.22 -27.87
C THR A 106 -2.31 -8.29 -26.83
N MET A 107 -2.39 -8.72 -25.58
CA MET A 107 -3.03 -7.97 -24.48
C MET A 107 -1.99 -7.56 -23.42
N SER A 108 -0.70 -7.76 -23.67
CA SER A 108 0.34 -7.40 -22.71
C SER A 108 0.82 -5.96 -22.90
N GLY A 109 1.34 -5.38 -21.80
CA GLY A 109 1.85 -4.02 -21.81
C GLY A 109 2.16 -3.49 -20.40
N TRP A 110 2.49 -2.22 -20.37
CA TRP A 110 2.85 -1.54 -19.13
C TRP A 110 1.66 -0.84 -18.50
N MET A 111 1.46 -1.06 -17.22
CA MET A 111 0.44 -0.38 -16.41
C MET A 111 1.06 0.24 -15.17
N GLY A 112 0.47 1.32 -14.68
CA GLY A 112 0.98 2.02 -13.51
C GLY A 112 -0.06 2.23 -12.43
N THR A 113 0.38 2.11 -11.17
CA THR A 113 -0.40 2.49 -10.00
C THR A 113 0.25 3.67 -9.28
N LEU A 114 -0.61 4.50 -8.69
CA LEU A 114 -0.24 5.44 -7.65
C LEU A 114 -0.87 4.96 -6.34
N ASN A 115 -0.04 4.65 -5.34
CA ASN A 115 -0.53 4.15 -4.05
C ASN A 115 -1.45 2.92 -4.18
N ASP A 116 -1.04 1.95 -5.01
CA ASP A 116 -1.73 0.70 -5.29
C ASP A 116 -3.04 0.82 -6.10
N TRP A 117 -3.36 1.99 -6.63
CA TRP A 117 -4.51 2.23 -7.48
C TRP A 117 -4.10 2.42 -8.93
N PHE A 118 -4.66 1.66 -9.87
CA PHE A 118 -4.50 1.88 -11.30
C PHE A 118 -5.12 3.23 -11.68
N THR A 119 -4.24 4.17 -12.04
CA THR A 119 -4.70 5.51 -12.40
C THR A 119 -5.39 5.48 -13.76
N ASN A 120 -6.46 6.24 -13.89
CA ASN A 120 -7.10 6.52 -15.19
C ASN A 120 -6.67 7.87 -15.77
N TYR A 121 -5.69 8.51 -15.13
CA TYR A 121 -5.01 9.70 -15.63
C TYR A 121 -3.72 9.30 -16.34
N GLY A 122 -3.31 10.08 -17.32
CA GLY A 122 -1.95 9.96 -17.87
C GLY A 122 -0.89 10.23 -16.80
N PHE A 123 0.21 9.51 -16.85
CA PHE A 123 1.24 9.64 -15.80
C PHE A 123 1.89 11.02 -15.76
N ALA A 124 1.89 11.75 -16.89
CA ALA A 124 2.35 13.13 -16.94
C ALA A 124 1.35 14.15 -16.35
N ASP A 125 0.08 13.73 -16.16
CA ASP A 125 -0.97 14.60 -15.61
C ASP A 125 -1.05 14.53 -14.08
N ILE A 126 -0.39 13.53 -13.47
CA ILE A 126 -0.25 13.38 -12.03
C ILE A 126 1.02 14.09 -11.59
N THR A 127 0.89 15.24 -10.93
CA THR A 127 2.00 16.16 -10.68
C THR A 127 2.08 16.62 -9.24
N VAL A 128 3.29 16.99 -8.81
CA VAL A 128 3.50 17.63 -7.50
C VAL A 128 2.82 18.99 -7.46
N ALA A 129 2.89 19.75 -8.55
CA ALA A 129 2.25 21.08 -8.63
C ALA A 129 0.74 21.08 -8.43
N SER A 130 0.05 19.99 -8.82
CA SER A 130 -1.39 19.83 -8.61
C SER A 130 -1.74 19.25 -7.24
N GLY A 131 -0.75 18.81 -6.44
CA GLY A 131 -0.96 18.08 -5.19
C GLY A 131 -1.44 16.64 -5.36
N ASN A 132 -1.40 16.09 -6.58
CA ASN A 132 -1.80 14.72 -6.88
C ASN A 132 -0.62 13.73 -6.74
N LEU A 133 0.60 14.23 -6.65
CA LEU A 133 1.81 13.48 -6.32
C LEU A 133 2.49 14.17 -5.14
N GLU A 134 2.76 13.44 -4.08
CA GLU A 134 3.34 13.98 -2.86
C GLU A 134 4.48 13.12 -2.31
N SER A 135 5.23 13.71 -1.39
CA SER A 135 6.24 12.97 -0.64
C SER A 135 5.64 11.74 0.06
N GLY A 136 6.31 10.60 -0.08
CA GLY A 136 5.89 9.34 0.48
C GLY A 136 4.94 8.52 -0.39
N ASP A 137 4.50 9.04 -1.54
CA ASP A 137 3.73 8.26 -2.50
C ASP A 137 4.56 7.12 -3.11
N GLU A 138 3.86 6.06 -3.51
CA GLU A 138 4.42 4.91 -4.21
C GLU A 138 3.89 4.83 -5.64
N ILE A 139 4.81 4.82 -6.57
CA ILE A 139 4.55 4.62 -8.00
C ILE A 139 5.02 3.21 -8.35
N ALA A 140 4.12 2.35 -8.83
CA ALA A 140 4.51 1.04 -9.35
C ALA A 140 4.16 0.91 -10.83
N ILE A 141 5.17 0.66 -11.66
CA ILE A 141 5.03 0.37 -13.08
C ILE A 141 5.20 -1.14 -13.26
N MET A 142 4.18 -1.79 -13.76
CA MET A 142 4.07 -3.24 -13.82
C MET A 142 3.77 -3.69 -15.24
N TYR A 143 4.44 -4.79 -15.67
CA TYR A 143 4.09 -5.45 -16.91
C TYR A 143 2.93 -6.42 -16.69
N THR A 144 1.89 -6.33 -17.51
CA THR A 144 0.77 -7.27 -17.54
C THR A 144 0.86 -8.13 -18.80
N SER A 145 0.65 -9.42 -18.69
CA SER A 145 0.52 -10.36 -19.80
C SER A 145 -0.92 -10.67 -20.14
N ASN A 146 -1.85 -10.36 -19.21
CA ASN A 146 -3.29 -10.53 -19.41
C ASN A 146 -3.99 -9.16 -19.35
N GLY A 147 -4.67 -8.83 -20.42
CA GLY A 147 -5.18 -7.52 -20.72
C GLY A 147 -5.80 -6.77 -19.56
N TYR A 148 -5.44 -5.50 -19.49
CA TYR A 148 -5.98 -4.55 -18.53
C TYR A 148 -5.63 -4.84 -17.06
N GLY A 149 -4.57 -5.64 -16.78
CA GLY A 149 -4.02 -5.79 -15.45
C GLY A 149 -4.70 -6.83 -14.56
N GLU A 150 -5.43 -7.79 -15.15
CA GLU A 150 -6.06 -8.85 -14.36
C GLU A 150 -5.04 -9.70 -13.59
N ASP A 151 -3.88 -9.95 -14.18
CA ASP A 151 -2.78 -10.73 -13.59
C ASP A 151 -1.91 -9.95 -12.60
N ILE A 152 -2.11 -8.63 -12.48
CA ILE A 152 -1.36 -7.75 -11.57
C ILE A 152 -2.27 -7.03 -10.55
N GLY A 153 -3.49 -7.52 -10.37
CA GLY A 153 -4.38 -7.13 -9.28
C GLY A 153 -5.53 -6.18 -9.65
N GLY A 154 -5.79 -5.95 -10.93
CA GLY A 154 -7.03 -5.32 -11.41
C GLY A 154 -7.98 -6.37 -11.96
N THR A 155 -9.27 -6.07 -12.03
CA THR A 155 -10.25 -6.89 -12.76
C THR A 155 -11.44 -6.05 -13.19
N TRP A 156 -11.96 -6.37 -14.37
CA TRP A 156 -13.20 -5.81 -14.91
C TRP A 156 -14.39 -6.76 -14.72
N ALA A 157 -14.13 -7.98 -14.18
CA ALA A 157 -15.11 -9.03 -14.04
C ALA A 157 -16.11 -8.80 -12.89
N ASN A 158 -15.73 -7.96 -11.91
CA ASN A 158 -16.58 -7.67 -10.75
C ASN A 158 -16.32 -6.26 -10.21
N ASN A 159 -17.14 -5.84 -9.26
CA ASN A 159 -17.03 -4.60 -8.51
C ASN A 159 -16.67 -4.87 -7.05
N ASP A 160 -15.65 -5.71 -6.80
CA ASP A 160 -15.17 -5.98 -5.45
C ASP A 160 -14.41 -4.77 -4.89
N THR A 161 -15.07 -4.01 -4.04
CA THR A 161 -14.55 -2.84 -3.36
C THR A 161 -13.99 -3.16 -1.97
N THR A 162 -13.73 -4.43 -1.65
CA THR A 162 -13.13 -4.77 -0.36
C THR A 162 -11.66 -4.40 -0.30
N VAL A 163 -11.17 -4.19 0.93
CA VAL A 163 -9.74 -4.08 1.25
C VAL A 163 -9.25 -5.47 1.65
N LYS A 164 -8.21 -5.98 0.98
CA LYS A 164 -7.68 -7.32 1.27
C LYS A 164 -6.73 -7.34 2.48
N SER A 165 -6.07 -6.22 2.78
CA SER A 165 -5.14 -6.09 3.90
C SER A 165 -4.97 -4.64 4.31
N VAL A 166 -4.52 -4.42 5.55
CA VAL A 166 -4.10 -3.11 6.06
C VAL A 166 -2.74 -3.23 6.73
N GLU A 167 -1.87 -2.26 6.49
CA GLU A 167 -0.66 -2.04 7.29
C GLU A 167 -0.93 -0.89 8.25
N ILE A 168 -0.54 -1.04 9.52
CA ILE A 168 -0.84 -0.04 10.55
C ILE A 168 0.47 0.33 11.26
N THR A 169 0.71 1.64 11.38
CA THR A 169 1.80 2.19 12.18
C THR A 169 1.25 3.20 13.18
N GLY A 170 1.88 3.30 14.35
CA GLY A 170 1.47 4.21 15.43
C GLY A 170 0.32 3.71 16.30
N ALA A 171 -0.24 2.53 16.01
CA ALA A 171 -1.26 1.86 16.83
C ALA A 171 -1.19 0.34 16.63
N GLU A 172 -1.83 -0.41 17.53
CA GLU A 172 -2.02 -1.86 17.42
C GLU A 172 -3.47 -2.19 17.04
N LEU A 173 -3.65 -3.06 16.05
CA LEU A 173 -4.96 -3.60 15.70
C LEU A 173 -5.39 -4.64 16.73
N THR A 174 -6.58 -4.52 17.27
CA THR A 174 -7.15 -5.54 18.14
C THR A 174 -7.67 -6.70 17.30
N GLY A 175 -6.95 -7.82 17.32
CA GLY A 175 -7.24 -9.01 16.50
C GLY A 175 -6.58 -8.96 15.13
N GLU A 176 -7.05 -9.80 14.21
CA GLU A 176 -6.57 -9.88 12.84
C GLU A 176 -7.51 -9.12 11.91
N PHE A 177 -6.99 -8.60 10.80
CA PHE A 177 -7.81 -7.98 9.76
C PHE A 177 -8.52 -9.05 8.93
N ASP A 178 -9.83 -8.92 8.77
CA ASP A 178 -10.68 -9.76 7.91
C ASP A 178 -11.46 -8.84 6.93
N PRO A 179 -11.30 -8.98 5.61
CA PRO A 179 -12.00 -8.16 4.62
C PRO A 179 -13.52 -8.06 4.78
N SER A 180 -14.14 -9.05 5.41
CA SER A 180 -15.60 -9.10 5.64
C SER A 180 -16.06 -8.33 6.88
N VAL A 181 -15.15 -7.91 7.74
CA VAL A 181 -15.41 -7.11 8.94
C VAL A 181 -15.13 -5.65 8.65
N THR A 182 -16.04 -4.76 9.00
CA THR A 182 -15.93 -3.33 8.70
C THR A 182 -15.62 -2.45 9.91
N ASP A 183 -15.72 -3.00 11.13
CA ASP A 183 -15.50 -2.25 12.36
C ASP A 183 -14.37 -2.86 13.18
N TYR A 184 -13.36 -2.05 13.44
CA TYR A 184 -12.15 -2.43 14.15
C TYR A 184 -11.86 -1.53 15.32
N THR A 185 -11.00 -2.00 16.23
CA THR A 185 -10.42 -1.20 17.30
C THR A 185 -8.92 -1.10 17.10
N LEU A 186 -8.39 0.13 17.15
CA LEU A 186 -6.97 0.43 17.27
C LEU A 186 -6.64 0.80 18.70
N THR A 187 -5.55 0.30 19.24
CA THR A 187 -5.06 0.64 20.56
C THR A 187 -3.82 1.52 20.44
N ILE A 188 -3.84 2.66 21.14
CA ILE A 188 -2.67 3.55 21.30
C ILE A 188 -2.26 3.54 22.78
N ASP A 189 -0.96 3.62 23.05
CA ASP A 189 -0.38 3.58 24.40
C ASP A 189 -0.10 4.97 24.99
N THR A 190 -0.29 6.02 24.19
CA THR A 190 -0.19 7.43 24.57
C THR A 190 -1.55 8.13 24.43
N PRO A 191 -1.80 9.26 25.15
CA PRO A 191 -3.08 10.00 25.06
C PRO A 191 -3.43 10.48 23.65
N SER A 192 -2.43 10.65 22.78
CA SER A 192 -2.59 10.89 21.34
C SER A 192 -1.43 10.26 20.59
N ALA A 193 -1.67 9.83 19.37
CA ALA A 193 -0.66 9.23 18.49
C ALA A 193 -0.89 9.65 17.03
N ASP A 194 0.20 9.68 16.25
CA ASP A 194 0.13 9.78 14.81
C ASP A 194 0.03 8.37 14.23
N VAL A 195 -1.13 8.03 13.69
CA VAL A 195 -1.46 6.71 13.18
C VAL A 195 -1.58 6.75 11.66
N ASN A 196 -0.95 5.81 10.99
CA ASN A 196 -1.16 5.55 9.57
C ASN A 196 -1.81 4.17 9.38
N VAL A 197 -2.93 4.13 8.67
CA VAL A 197 -3.58 2.92 8.18
C VAL A 197 -3.43 2.90 6.67
N VAL A 198 -2.66 1.97 6.14
CA VAL A 198 -2.39 1.81 4.71
C VAL A 198 -3.18 0.62 4.18
N PRO A 199 -4.32 0.85 3.51
CA PRO A 199 -5.10 -0.21 2.92
C PRO A 199 -4.52 -0.69 1.60
N THR A 200 -4.72 -1.98 1.29
CA THR A 200 -4.53 -2.55 -0.04
C THR A 200 -5.87 -3.01 -0.58
N ALA A 201 -6.34 -2.45 -1.67
CA ALA A 201 -7.60 -2.85 -2.29
C ALA A 201 -7.52 -4.28 -2.84
N THR A 202 -8.63 -5.02 -2.80
CA THR A 202 -8.73 -6.33 -3.46
C THR A 202 -8.62 -6.17 -4.97
N ASN A 203 -9.27 -5.15 -5.52
CA ASN A 203 -9.21 -4.79 -6.92
C ASN A 203 -8.56 -3.41 -7.07
N LYS A 204 -7.37 -3.35 -7.67
CA LYS A 204 -6.60 -2.10 -7.88
C LYS A 204 -7.29 -1.08 -8.78
N ASN A 205 -8.37 -1.43 -9.45
CA ASN A 205 -9.20 -0.48 -10.19
C ASN A 205 -9.97 0.47 -9.25
N PHE A 206 -10.08 0.12 -7.96
CA PHE A 206 -10.74 0.95 -6.97
C PHE A 206 -9.73 1.70 -6.12
N GLN A 207 -9.91 3.01 -6.03
CA GLN A 207 -9.12 3.87 -5.16
C GLN A 207 -9.57 3.71 -3.71
N THR A 208 -8.59 3.75 -2.78
CA THR A 208 -8.86 3.86 -1.36
C THR A 208 -8.68 5.30 -0.89
N ARG A 209 -9.46 5.71 0.11
CA ARG A 209 -9.38 7.04 0.72
C ARG A 209 -9.44 6.94 2.24
N LYS A 210 -8.85 7.93 2.91
CA LYS A 210 -8.76 7.98 4.36
C LYS A 210 -9.45 9.24 4.88
N TYR A 211 -10.26 9.07 5.93
CA TYR A 211 -10.98 10.16 6.59
C TYR A 211 -10.75 10.08 8.10
N LYS A 212 -10.85 11.22 8.78
CA LYS A 212 -10.83 11.29 10.25
C LYS A 212 -12.22 11.67 10.78
N ASN A 213 -12.76 10.84 11.68
CA ASN A 213 -14.01 11.04 12.42
C ASN A 213 -15.28 11.12 11.58
N GLU A 214 -15.24 11.72 10.41
CA GLU A 214 -16.38 11.91 9.52
C GLU A 214 -16.09 11.32 8.14
N TYR A 215 -17.04 10.56 7.60
CA TYR A 215 -16.97 9.99 6.26
C TYR A 215 -17.53 10.98 5.24
N LEU A 216 -16.67 11.52 4.38
CA LEU A 216 -16.98 12.58 3.42
C LEU A 216 -16.69 12.15 1.97
N PRO A 217 -17.47 11.22 1.40
CA PRO A 217 -17.18 10.66 0.07
C PRO A 217 -17.37 11.64 -1.09
N SER A 218 -17.95 12.81 -0.85
CA SER A 218 -18.16 13.84 -1.88
C SER A 218 -16.92 14.68 -2.20
N ASP A 219 -15.84 14.54 -1.43
CA ASP A 219 -14.57 15.21 -1.73
C ASP A 219 -13.77 14.35 -2.71
N ASP A 220 -14.04 14.51 -3.99
CA ASP A 220 -13.41 13.78 -5.09
C ASP A 220 -12.07 14.39 -5.54
N SER A 221 -11.70 15.54 -4.99
CA SER A 221 -10.45 16.23 -5.33
C SER A 221 -9.21 15.65 -4.63
N ALA A 222 -9.39 14.93 -3.52
CA ALA A 222 -8.30 14.42 -2.72
C ALA A 222 -7.94 12.98 -3.11
N PHE A 223 -6.73 12.78 -3.68
CA PHE A 223 -6.16 11.45 -3.82
C PHE A 223 -5.79 10.88 -2.45
N TYR A 224 -5.83 9.54 -2.35
CA TYR A 224 -5.29 8.85 -1.19
C TYR A 224 -3.77 9.07 -1.11
N LYS A 225 -3.30 9.44 0.07
CA LYS A 225 -1.88 9.63 0.35
C LYS A 225 -1.38 8.49 1.23
N ARG A 226 -0.48 7.67 0.70
CA ARG A 226 0.04 6.50 1.41
C ARG A 226 0.73 6.89 2.72
N SER A 227 1.49 7.98 2.72
CA SER A 227 2.22 8.49 3.87
C SER A 227 1.35 9.22 4.89
N GLN A 228 0.08 9.51 4.57
CA GLN A 228 -0.78 10.33 5.41
C GLN A 228 -1.01 9.69 6.77
N THR A 229 -0.42 10.29 7.81
CA THR A 229 -0.73 10.00 9.20
C THR A 229 -1.94 10.83 9.66
N VAL A 230 -2.67 10.30 10.63
CA VAL A 230 -3.79 10.97 11.28
C VAL A 230 -3.47 11.06 12.76
N ASN A 231 -3.37 12.27 13.30
CA ASN A 231 -3.25 12.45 14.75
C ASN A 231 -4.58 12.10 15.42
N VAL A 232 -4.57 11.11 16.31
CA VAL A 232 -5.78 10.56 16.95
C VAL A 232 -5.63 10.48 18.46
N SER A 233 -6.76 10.53 19.14
CA SER A 233 -6.92 10.35 20.60
C SER A 233 -8.02 9.32 20.87
N ASP A 234 -8.23 8.98 22.14
CA ASP A 234 -9.29 8.05 22.55
C ASP A 234 -10.67 8.46 22.02
N GLY A 235 -11.36 7.53 21.37
CA GLY A 235 -12.66 7.73 20.76
C GLY A 235 -12.64 8.28 19.33
N ASP A 236 -11.50 8.75 18.82
CA ASP A 236 -11.37 9.14 17.41
C ASP A 236 -11.51 7.93 16.47
N LYS A 237 -11.81 8.20 15.20
CA LYS A 237 -11.98 7.18 14.18
C LYS A 237 -11.09 7.49 12.98
N ILE A 238 -10.45 6.46 12.46
CA ILE A 238 -9.88 6.47 11.11
C ILE A 238 -10.83 5.67 10.23
N ILE A 239 -11.28 6.26 9.13
CA ILE A 239 -12.27 5.66 8.22
C ILE A 239 -11.59 5.46 6.87
N ILE A 240 -11.68 4.27 6.32
CA ILE A 240 -11.17 3.93 5.00
C ILE A 240 -12.36 3.65 4.09
N GLY A 241 -12.50 4.42 3.02
CA GLY A 241 -13.40 4.13 1.92
C GLY A 241 -12.64 3.47 0.76
N CYS A 242 -13.16 2.41 0.18
CA CYS A 242 -12.61 1.76 -1.00
C CYS A 242 -13.67 1.72 -2.10
N GLY A 243 -13.39 2.33 -3.25
CA GLY A 243 -14.36 2.45 -4.35
C GLY A 243 -15.59 3.31 -4.00
N ASP A 244 -15.48 4.13 -2.97
CA ASP A 244 -16.55 5.00 -2.47
C ASP A 244 -16.83 6.21 -3.36
N ILE A 245 -15.94 6.49 -4.30
CA ILE A 245 -16.10 7.50 -5.33
C ILE A 245 -15.96 6.80 -6.69
N ALA A 246 -17.02 6.89 -7.50
CA ALA A 246 -17.04 6.24 -8.82
C ALA A 246 -15.95 6.82 -9.76
N TRP A 247 -15.63 8.08 -9.62
CA TRP A 247 -14.57 8.76 -10.35
C TRP A 247 -13.55 9.33 -9.36
N PRO A 248 -12.25 9.10 -9.52
CA PRO A 248 -11.56 8.58 -10.72
C PRO A 248 -11.30 7.05 -10.70
N SER A 249 -12.13 6.24 -10.10
CA SER A 249 -12.02 4.79 -10.22
C SER A 249 -12.34 4.33 -11.64
N MET A 250 -11.61 3.35 -12.15
CA MET A 250 -11.81 2.85 -13.51
C MET A 250 -13.14 2.09 -13.67
N ASN A 251 -13.63 1.47 -12.60
CA ASN A 251 -14.94 0.86 -12.53
C ASN A 251 -15.92 1.80 -11.85
N THR A 252 -17.15 1.85 -12.31
CA THR A 252 -18.24 2.49 -11.56
C THR A 252 -18.73 1.54 -10.48
N SER A 253 -18.74 1.98 -9.22
CA SER A 253 -19.44 1.27 -8.16
C SER A 253 -20.57 2.14 -7.60
N GLU A 254 -21.70 1.51 -7.29
CA GLU A 254 -22.77 2.15 -6.54
C GLU A 254 -22.55 1.92 -5.05
N GLY A 255 -21.64 2.70 -4.46
CA GLY A 255 -21.26 2.57 -3.07
C GLY A 255 -20.07 1.63 -2.86
N GLY A 256 -19.01 2.18 -2.33
CA GLY A 256 -17.82 1.44 -1.94
C GLY A 256 -17.99 0.73 -0.59
N THR A 257 -16.96 0.00 -0.20
CA THR A 257 -16.86 -0.58 1.14
C THR A 257 -16.18 0.41 2.08
N VAL A 258 -16.75 0.58 3.27
CA VAL A 258 -16.23 1.50 4.28
C VAL A 258 -15.82 0.73 5.52
N TYR A 259 -14.57 0.93 5.95
CA TYR A 259 -14.00 0.34 7.16
C TYR A 259 -13.79 1.43 8.21
N THR A 260 -14.17 1.17 9.45
CA THR A 260 -14.04 2.10 10.57
C THR A 260 -13.10 1.53 11.62
N PHE A 261 -12.03 2.25 11.92
CA PHE A 261 -11.07 1.93 12.95
C PHE A 261 -11.26 2.90 14.12
N THR A 262 -11.91 2.46 15.20
CA THR A 262 -12.12 3.26 16.41
C THR A 262 -10.90 3.17 17.31
N VAL A 263 -10.36 4.32 17.69
CA VAL A 263 -9.16 4.42 18.52
C VAL A 263 -9.53 4.28 19.99
N LYS A 264 -8.75 3.50 20.73
CA LYS A 264 -8.81 3.37 22.19
C LYS A 264 -7.44 3.62 22.81
N TYR A 265 -7.40 4.47 23.81
CA TYR A 265 -6.22 4.65 24.63
C TYR A 265 -6.17 3.57 25.70
N ALA A 266 -5.08 2.84 25.75
CA ALA A 266 -4.76 1.88 26.79
C ALA A 266 -3.31 2.11 27.26
N PRO A 267 -3.10 2.78 28.41
CA PRO A 267 -1.77 3.07 28.90
C PRO A 267 -1.00 1.79 29.15
N SER A 268 0.31 1.81 28.87
CA SER A 268 1.17 0.67 29.13
C SER A 268 1.15 0.27 30.62
N ALA A 269 1.47 -0.99 30.93
CA ALA A 269 1.53 -1.45 32.31
C ALA A 269 2.56 -0.65 33.13
N ALA A 270 3.63 -0.14 32.52
CA ALA A 270 4.63 0.71 33.14
C ALA A 270 4.05 2.08 33.53
N ASP A 271 3.27 2.71 32.65
CA ASP A 271 2.62 4.00 32.91
C ASP A 271 1.54 3.88 33.98
N THR A 272 0.81 2.77 33.98
CA THR A 272 -0.21 2.48 35.01
C THR A 272 0.41 2.35 36.40
N VAL A 273 1.61 1.78 36.52
CA VAL A 273 2.36 1.67 37.78
C VAL A 273 2.90 3.03 38.22
N SER A 274 3.46 3.82 37.28
CA SER A 274 3.96 5.17 37.58
C SER A 274 2.84 6.09 38.09
N ASN A 275 1.70 6.11 37.43
CA ASN A 275 0.55 6.91 37.83
C ASN A 275 0.01 6.54 39.24
N LYS A 276 0.02 5.24 39.58
CA LYS A 276 -0.34 4.79 40.91
C LYS A 276 0.64 5.18 42.00
N ILE A 277 1.94 5.24 41.68
CA ILE A 277 2.98 5.69 42.61
C ILE A 277 2.79 7.19 42.90
N ASP A 278 2.50 8.00 41.91
CA ASP A 278 2.29 9.45 42.05
C ASP A 278 1.01 9.78 42.80
N GLU A 279 -0.01 8.93 42.73
CA GLU A 279 -1.26 9.06 43.52
C GLU A 279 -1.06 8.74 45.01
N VAL A 280 -0.19 7.78 45.33
CA VAL A 280 0.11 7.36 46.71
C VAL A 280 1.11 8.32 47.38
N ALA A 281 1.86 9.10 46.60
CA ALA A 281 2.86 10.05 47.09
C ALA A 281 2.28 11.46 47.42
N LYS A 282 0.99 11.68 47.16
CA LYS A 282 0.24 12.90 47.50
C LYS A 282 -0.62 12.68 48.73
#